data_42ee17ed0b98c58f5cf0dd5354873884
#
_entry.id   42ee17ed0b98c58f5cf0dd5354873884
#
_cell.length_a   1.000
_cell.length_b   1.000
_cell.length_c   1.000
_cell.angle_alpha   90.00
_cell.angle_beta   90.00
_cell.angle_gamma   90.00
#
_symmetry.space_group_name_H-M   'P 1'
#
loop_
_entity.id
_entity.type
_entity.pdbx_description
1 polymer ?
#
loop_
_entity_poly.entity_id
_entity_poly.type
_entity_poly.pdbx_seq_one_letter_code
_entity_poly.pdbx_strand_id
1 'polypeptide(L)'
;MKKAVNNPTLLGTVQDVNGTSISVTLNNNQLSGLTFVNGQGYRIGQLGTFVRIPIGYIDLFGIVSQVGASAVPENLAANSPYGNRWLTIQLIGEGYRKGNFQRGISQYPTIDDEVHLVSEEDLANIYGEQKKQNHLVRVGHIAGSESIDALIDINKLVTRHSAIVGTTGSGKSTTVAGLLNALSDSTKFPSARIIVLDIHGEYGNALKDRANIYKINPEPSSTTEKPLHIPYWALSADELGEITFGNFGDNHKTKNVIIERITQLKQEAFEKLDAASQKGIKKENINPKNERNNALL
;
A
#
# COMPACT_ATOMS: atom_id res chain seq x y z
N MET A 1 -13.52 41.80 -31.34
CA MET A 1 -13.68 40.37 -31.07
C MET A 1 -12.31 39.81 -30.74
N LYS A 2 -12.01 39.52 -29.46
CA LYS A 2 -10.80 38.80 -29.07
C LYS A 2 -10.98 37.34 -29.52
N LYS A 3 -10.12 36.84 -30.42
CA LYS A 3 -10.02 35.39 -30.71
C LYS A 3 -9.83 34.69 -29.38
N ALA A 4 -10.76 33.82 -29.00
CA ALA A 4 -10.60 32.92 -27.85
C ALA A 4 -9.30 32.14 -28.12
N VAL A 5 -8.29 32.35 -27.32
CA VAL A 5 -7.09 31.50 -27.33
C VAL A 5 -7.59 30.13 -26.87
N ASN A 6 -7.62 29.19 -27.82
CA ASN A 6 -8.04 27.83 -27.54
C ASN A 6 -6.98 27.20 -26.63
N ASN A 7 -7.17 27.28 -25.31
CA ASN A 7 -6.26 26.66 -24.37
C ASN A 7 -6.57 25.16 -24.31
N PRO A 8 -5.69 24.31 -24.84
CA PRO A 8 -5.98 22.87 -24.98
C PRO A 8 -6.11 22.16 -23.61
N THR A 9 -5.69 22.80 -22.53
CA THR A 9 -5.78 22.24 -21.18
C THR A 9 -7.08 22.62 -20.47
N LEU A 10 -7.82 23.62 -20.94
CA LEU A 10 -9.02 24.11 -20.29
C LEU A 10 -10.14 23.07 -20.35
N LEU A 11 -10.61 22.60 -19.20
CA LEU A 11 -11.70 21.63 -19.06
C LEU A 11 -13.06 22.31 -18.91
N GLY A 12 -13.13 23.34 -18.11
CA GLY A 12 -14.38 24.00 -17.73
C GLY A 12 -14.20 25.07 -16.69
N THR A 13 -15.29 25.45 -16.02
CA THR A 13 -15.29 26.49 -14.98
C THR A 13 -15.97 26.01 -13.70
N VAL A 14 -15.54 26.56 -12.59
CA VAL A 14 -16.12 26.33 -11.26
C VAL A 14 -17.54 26.90 -11.21
N GLN A 15 -18.50 26.10 -10.73
CA GLN A 15 -19.90 26.49 -10.60
C GLN A 15 -20.35 26.54 -9.12
N ASP A 16 -19.78 25.69 -8.29
CA ASP A 16 -20.12 25.63 -6.87
C ASP A 16 -18.89 25.22 -6.05
N VAL A 17 -18.78 25.81 -4.86
CA VAL A 17 -17.69 25.56 -3.91
C VAL A 17 -18.27 25.14 -2.57
N ASN A 18 -18.10 23.90 -2.20
CA ASN A 18 -18.58 23.35 -0.92
C ASN A 18 -17.39 22.77 -0.14
N GLY A 19 -16.68 23.63 0.59
CA GLY A 19 -15.43 23.27 1.25
C GLY A 19 -14.40 22.78 0.23
N THR A 20 -13.88 21.57 0.41
CA THR A 20 -12.90 20.96 -0.51
C THR A 20 -13.55 20.25 -1.72
N SER A 21 -14.87 20.22 -1.80
CA SER A 21 -15.64 19.64 -2.91
C SER A 21 -16.08 20.75 -3.87
N ILE A 22 -15.67 20.67 -5.12
CA ILE A 22 -15.88 21.70 -6.14
C ILE A 22 -16.68 21.10 -7.28
N SER A 23 -17.78 21.77 -7.66
CA SER A 23 -18.55 21.41 -8.85
C SER A 23 -18.11 22.25 -10.06
N VAL A 24 -17.91 21.59 -11.19
CA VAL A 24 -17.36 22.17 -12.41
C VAL A 24 -18.23 21.82 -13.58
N THR A 25 -18.57 22.81 -14.41
CA THR A 25 -19.21 22.57 -15.71
C THR A 25 -18.15 22.47 -16.80
N LEU A 26 -18.22 21.39 -17.58
CA LEU A 26 -17.30 21.16 -18.69
C LEU A 26 -17.66 22.01 -19.91
N ASN A 27 -16.64 22.48 -20.63
CA ASN A 27 -16.82 23.17 -21.90
C ASN A 27 -17.34 22.21 -22.99
N ASN A 28 -18.36 22.65 -23.75
CA ASN A 28 -19.01 21.86 -24.79
C ASN A 28 -18.09 21.48 -25.99
N ASN A 29 -16.95 22.14 -26.11
CA ASN A 29 -16.01 21.91 -27.24
C ASN A 29 -15.14 20.64 -27.05
N GLN A 30 -15.24 19.95 -25.92
CA GLN A 30 -14.43 18.76 -25.60
C GLN A 30 -15.30 17.49 -25.52
N LEU A 31 -16.07 17.24 -26.58
CA LEU A 31 -17.05 16.15 -26.64
C LEU A 31 -16.44 14.74 -26.67
N SER A 32 -15.18 14.60 -27.08
CA SER A 32 -14.59 13.29 -27.38
C SER A 32 -14.05 12.51 -26.16
N GLY A 33 -14.02 13.10 -24.98
CA GLY A 33 -13.41 12.45 -23.79
C GLY A 33 -11.88 12.22 -23.90
N LEU A 34 -11.27 12.60 -25.02
CA LEU A 34 -9.84 12.54 -25.28
C LEU A 34 -9.36 13.87 -25.86
N THR A 35 -8.33 14.45 -25.28
CA THR A 35 -7.65 15.62 -25.80
C THR A 35 -6.16 15.35 -25.93
N PHE A 36 -5.50 16.05 -26.85
CA PHE A 36 -4.05 15.95 -27.03
C PHE A 36 -3.40 17.26 -26.63
N VAL A 37 -2.46 17.18 -25.70
CA VAL A 37 -1.64 18.31 -25.25
C VAL A 37 -0.18 17.93 -25.45
N ASN A 38 0.57 18.74 -26.18
CA ASN A 38 1.99 18.48 -26.50
C ASN A 38 2.28 17.07 -27.06
N GLY A 39 1.35 16.51 -27.85
CA GLY A 39 1.50 15.19 -28.45
C GLY A 39 1.08 14.01 -27.55
N GLN A 40 0.68 14.26 -26.31
CA GLN A 40 0.18 13.26 -25.39
C GLN A 40 -1.34 13.30 -25.31
N GLY A 41 -1.96 12.09 -25.27
CA GLY A 41 -3.41 11.94 -25.16
C GLY A 41 -3.86 11.91 -23.71
N TYR A 42 -4.75 12.82 -23.33
CA TYR A 42 -5.35 12.88 -22.01
C TYR A 42 -6.83 12.53 -22.09
N ARG A 43 -7.27 11.63 -21.21
CA ARG A 43 -8.70 11.33 -21.05
C ARG A 43 -9.34 12.36 -20.14
N ILE A 44 -10.38 13.03 -20.65
CA ILE A 44 -11.11 14.06 -19.92
C ILE A 44 -12.27 13.41 -19.13
N GLY A 45 -12.46 13.86 -17.88
CA GLY A 45 -13.64 13.51 -17.12
C GLY A 45 -13.70 12.06 -16.64
N GLN A 46 -12.56 11.42 -16.43
CA GLN A 46 -12.50 10.13 -15.76
C GLN A 46 -12.37 10.31 -14.25
N LEU A 47 -13.01 9.41 -13.50
CA LEU A 47 -12.82 9.33 -12.04
C LEU A 47 -11.35 9.09 -11.73
N GLY A 48 -10.83 9.78 -10.71
CA GLY A 48 -9.44 9.65 -10.28
C GLY A 48 -8.44 10.48 -11.08
N THR A 49 -8.85 11.19 -12.15
CA THR A 49 -7.94 12.10 -12.87
C THR A 49 -7.65 13.36 -12.07
N PHE A 50 -6.43 13.87 -12.21
CA PHE A 50 -6.03 15.12 -11.59
C PHE A 50 -6.46 16.31 -12.41
N VAL A 51 -6.82 17.38 -11.72
CA VAL A 51 -7.17 18.67 -12.29
C VAL A 51 -6.47 19.79 -11.54
N ARG A 52 -6.28 20.91 -12.21
CA ARG A 52 -5.63 22.10 -11.69
C ARG A 52 -6.54 23.31 -11.82
N ILE A 53 -6.60 24.14 -10.79
CA ILE A 53 -7.34 25.41 -10.76
C ILE A 53 -6.34 26.51 -10.42
N PRO A 54 -5.92 27.33 -11.40
CA PRO A 54 -4.97 28.41 -11.16
C PRO A 54 -5.66 29.57 -10.40
N ILE A 55 -5.12 29.95 -9.25
CA ILE A 55 -5.57 31.09 -8.49
C ILE A 55 -4.38 32.06 -8.28
N GLY A 56 -4.29 33.08 -9.10
CA GLY A 56 -3.18 34.04 -9.01
C GLY A 56 -1.81 33.38 -9.18
N TYR A 57 -1.04 33.30 -8.09
CA TYR A 57 0.30 32.68 -8.07
C TYR A 57 0.30 31.24 -7.60
N ILE A 58 -0.86 30.73 -7.16
CA ILE A 58 -1.04 29.39 -6.61
C ILE A 58 -1.87 28.56 -7.59
N ASP A 59 -1.51 27.33 -7.77
CA ASP A 59 -2.31 26.33 -8.44
C ASP A 59 -2.92 25.39 -7.38
N LEU A 60 -4.24 25.28 -7.36
CA LEU A 60 -4.93 24.26 -6.58
C LEU A 60 -4.98 22.96 -7.38
N PHE A 61 -4.78 21.85 -6.70
CA PHE A 61 -4.86 20.52 -7.30
C PHE A 61 -5.99 19.74 -6.66
N GLY A 62 -6.74 19.02 -7.51
CA GLY A 62 -7.85 18.18 -7.09
C GLY A 62 -7.91 16.90 -7.91
N ILE A 63 -8.73 15.98 -7.44
CA ILE A 63 -9.02 14.70 -8.08
C ILE A 63 -10.51 14.65 -8.42
N VAL A 64 -10.84 14.22 -9.63
CA VAL A 64 -12.23 14.01 -10.06
C VAL A 64 -12.84 12.87 -9.24
N SER A 65 -13.84 13.17 -8.45
CA SER A 65 -14.56 12.23 -7.58
C SER A 65 -15.90 11.78 -8.14
N GLN A 66 -16.54 12.60 -8.99
CA GLN A 66 -17.80 12.27 -9.67
C GLN A 66 -17.85 12.88 -11.04
N VAL A 67 -18.58 12.24 -11.95
CA VAL A 67 -18.82 12.68 -13.32
C VAL A 67 -20.28 12.46 -13.64
N GLY A 68 -20.92 13.44 -14.24
CA GLY A 68 -22.33 13.32 -14.65
C GLY A 68 -22.71 14.22 -15.82
N ALA A 69 -23.90 13.99 -16.32
CA ALA A 69 -24.55 14.86 -17.31
C ALA A 69 -25.97 15.16 -16.82
N SER A 70 -26.37 16.42 -16.90
CA SER A 70 -27.75 16.83 -16.63
C SER A 70 -28.65 16.51 -17.82
N ALA A 71 -29.87 16.05 -17.58
CA ALA A 71 -30.86 15.88 -18.63
C ALA A 71 -31.17 17.24 -19.30
N VAL A 72 -31.18 17.27 -20.62
CA VAL A 72 -31.55 18.47 -21.36
C VAL A 72 -33.07 18.49 -21.46
N PRO A 73 -33.78 19.57 -21.06
CA PRO A 73 -35.17 19.74 -21.34
C PRO A 73 -35.44 19.66 -22.84
N GLU A 74 -36.54 19.00 -23.25
CA GLU A 74 -36.85 18.76 -24.66
C GLU A 74 -36.84 20.05 -25.54
N ASN A 75 -37.26 21.18 -24.96
CA ASN A 75 -37.27 22.48 -25.63
C ASN A 75 -35.88 23.08 -25.88
N LEU A 76 -34.85 22.58 -25.23
CA LEU A 76 -33.45 23.03 -25.39
C LEU A 76 -32.55 21.99 -26.06
N ALA A 77 -33.06 20.79 -26.35
CA ALA A 77 -32.31 19.66 -26.89
C ALA A 77 -31.66 19.98 -28.25
N ALA A 78 -32.25 20.84 -29.04
CA ALA A 78 -31.72 21.26 -30.33
C ALA A 78 -30.40 22.07 -30.24
N ASN A 79 -30.23 22.81 -29.14
CA ASN A 79 -29.07 23.68 -28.93
C ASN A 79 -27.96 22.99 -28.11
N SER A 80 -28.30 21.93 -27.36
CA SER A 80 -27.32 21.22 -26.50
C SER A 80 -27.72 19.76 -26.37
N PRO A 81 -27.54 18.94 -27.42
CA PRO A 81 -28.09 17.58 -27.50
C PRO A 81 -27.55 16.61 -26.42
N TYR A 82 -26.46 16.96 -25.72
CA TYR A 82 -25.81 16.11 -24.72
C TYR A 82 -25.96 16.61 -23.30
N GLY A 83 -26.72 17.69 -23.05
CA GLY A 83 -26.84 18.31 -21.74
C GLY A 83 -25.56 18.98 -21.25
N ASN A 84 -25.62 19.57 -20.07
CA ASN A 84 -24.43 20.10 -19.42
C ASN A 84 -23.71 18.97 -18.70
N ARG A 85 -22.45 18.71 -19.08
CA ARG A 85 -21.58 17.79 -18.39
C ARG A 85 -20.94 18.48 -17.21
N TRP A 86 -20.87 17.78 -16.10
CA TRP A 86 -20.29 18.30 -14.88
C TRP A 86 -19.34 17.29 -14.22
N LEU A 87 -18.44 17.82 -13.45
CA LEU A 87 -17.49 17.07 -12.61
C LEU A 87 -17.63 17.55 -11.17
N THR A 88 -17.47 16.64 -10.21
CA THR A 88 -17.14 17.00 -8.84
C THR A 88 -15.69 16.70 -8.60
N ILE A 89 -14.96 17.67 -8.07
CA ILE A 89 -13.52 17.60 -7.80
C ILE A 89 -13.33 17.68 -6.30
N GLN A 90 -12.51 16.79 -5.75
CA GLN A 90 -12.04 16.87 -4.37
C GLN A 90 -10.67 17.53 -4.38
N LEU A 91 -10.54 18.72 -3.78
CA LEU A 91 -9.25 19.38 -3.62
C LEU A 91 -8.35 18.61 -2.66
N ILE A 92 -7.07 18.49 -2.99
CA ILE A 92 -6.07 17.69 -2.27
C ILE A 92 -4.89 18.53 -1.76
N GLY A 93 -4.62 19.66 -2.39
CA GLY A 93 -3.50 20.49 -2.04
C GLY A 93 -3.28 21.64 -3.00
N GLU A 94 -2.22 22.36 -2.76
CA GLU A 94 -1.83 23.55 -3.52
C GLU A 94 -0.32 23.56 -3.80
N GLY A 95 0.09 24.33 -4.78
CA GLY A 95 1.50 24.56 -5.10
C GLY A 95 1.70 25.91 -5.75
N TYR A 96 2.84 26.55 -5.52
CA TYR A 96 3.22 27.73 -6.30
C TYR A 96 3.56 27.30 -7.72
N ARG A 97 3.27 28.15 -8.70
CA ARG A 97 3.66 27.90 -10.10
C ARG A 97 5.17 27.61 -10.17
N LYS A 98 5.54 26.39 -10.61
CA LYS A 98 6.90 25.83 -10.59
C LYS A 98 7.49 25.58 -9.22
N GLY A 99 6.66 25.55 -8.15
CA GLY A 99 7.06 25.21 -6.78
C GLY A 99 6.61 23.83 -6.36
N ASN A 100 7.02 23.42 -5.14
CA ASN A 100 6.65 22.15 -4.58
C ASN A 100 5.17 22.11 -4.20
N PHE A 101 4.53 20.97 -4.45
CA PHE A 101 3.19 20.67 -3.99
C PHE A 101 3.15 20.49 -2.46
N GLN A 102 2.11 21.05 -1.83
CA GLN A 102 1.81 20.89 -0.41
C GLN A 102 0.37 20.36 -0.25
N ARG A 103 0.19 19.42 0.64
CA ARG A 103 -1.14 18.95 1.02
C ARG A 103 -1.86 19.97 1.87
N GLY A 104 -3.17 20.10 1.65
CA GLY A 104 -3.99 21.13 2.26
C GLY A 104 -4.09 22.36 1.36
N ILE A 105 -5.07 23.21 1.61
CA ILE A 105 -5.38 24.40 0.82
C ILE A 105 -5.47 25.61 1.74
N SER A 106 -4.87 26.71 1.32
CA SER A 106 -4.92 27.99 2.03
C SER A 106 -6.03 28.92 1.49
N GLN A 107 -6.40 28.73 0.23
CA GLN A 107 -7.43 29.51 -0.46
C GLN A 107 -8.37 28.60 -1.21
N TYR A 108 -9.60 29.06 -1.41
CA TYR A 108 -10.61 28.34 -2.19
C TYR A 108 -10.78 29.02 -3.56
N PRO A 109 -11.14 28.25 -4.61
CA PRO A 109 -11.49 28.84 -5.89
C PRO A 109 -12.81 29.61 -5.75
N THR A 110 -13.02 30.51 -6.69
CA THR A 110 -14.28 31.25 -6.83
C THR A 110 -15.07 30.73 -8.04
N ILE A 111 -16.34 31.12 -8.10
CA ILE A 111 -17.20 30.81 -9.25
C ILE A 111 -16.56 31.43 -10.50
N ASP A 112 -16.65 30.71 -11.64
CA ASP A 112 -16.04 31.02 -12.94
C ASP A 112 -14.51 30.88 -13.02
N ASP A 113 -13.82 30.44 -11.95
CA ASP A 113 -12.41 30.08 -12.07
C ASP A 113 -12.22 28.92 -13.07
N GLU A 114 -11.17 29.04 -13.88
CA GLU A 114 -10.86 28.05 -14.91
C GLU A 114 -10.28 26.76 -14.32
N VAL A 115 -10.78 25.62 -14.81
CA VAL A 115 -10.31 24.29 -14.43
C VAL A 115 -9.57 23.68 -15.60
N HIS A 116 -8.34 23.24 -15.35
CA HIS A 116 -7.43 22.71 -16.36
C HIS A 116 -7.04 21.26 -16.12
N LEU A 117 -6.65 20.59 -17.21
CA LEU A 117 -5.91 19.32 -17.12
C LEU A 117 -4.58 19.54 -16.41
N VAL A 118 -4.18 18.54 -15.65
CA VAL A 118 -2.84 18.44 -15.06
C VAL A 118 -1.92 17.79 -16.07
N SER A 119 -0.82 18.46 -16.39
CA SER A 119 0.22 17.93 -17.29
C SER A 119 1.09 16.89 -16.55
N GLU A 120 1.89 16.12 -17.30
CA GLU A 120 2.90 15.25 -16.68
C GLU A 120 3.94 16.01 -15.87
N GLU A 121 4.28 17.24 -16.30
CA GLU A 121 5.17 18.13 -15.55
C GLU A 121 4.57 18.52 -14.20
N ASP A 122 3.27 18.86 -14.18
CA ASP A 122 2.55 19.17 -12.93
C ASP A 122 2.46 17.95 -12.03
N LEU A 123 2.21 16.76 -12.59
CA LEU A 123 2.19 15.51 -11.82
C LEU A 123 3.58 15.18 -11.25
N ALA A 124 4.64 15.41 -12.02
CA ALA A 124 6.01 15.26 -11.53
C ALA A 124 6.30 16.21 -10.36
N ASN A 125 5.74 17.41 -10.36
CA ASN A 125 5.84 18.36 -9.23
C ASN A 125 5.04 17.88 -8.01
N ILE A 126 3.85 17.30 -8.21
CA ILE A 126 3.01 16.77 -7.12
C ILE A 126 3.69 15.58 -6.43
N TYR A 127 4.23 14.65 -7.20
CA TYR A 127 4.89 13.45 -6.69
C TYR A 127 6.39 13.65 -6.42
N GLY A 128 6.96 14.75 -6.88
CA GLY A 128 8.34 15.17 -6.69
C GLY A 128 9.35 14.46 -7.60
N GLU A 129 10.50 15.09 -7.80
CA GLU A 129 11.68 14.44 -8.39
C GLU A 129 12.33 13.48 -7.38
N GLN A 130 11.61 12.47 -6.96
CA GLN A 130 12.04 11.54 -5.90
C GLN A 130 13.00 10.46 -6.41
N LYS A 131 13.32 10.44 -7.69
CA LYS A 131 14.14 9.40 -8.35
C LYS A 131 15.56 9.23 -7.79
N LYS A 132 16.04 10.14 -6.97
CA LYS A 132 17.42 10.12 -6.42
C LYS A 132 17.54 9.62 -4.97
N GLN A 133 16.44 9.24 -4.34
CA GLN A 133 16.48 8.82 -2.93
C GLN A 133 16.48 7.29 -2.83
N ASN A 134 17.56 6.72 -2.29
CA ASN A 134 17.79 5.27 -2.20
C ASN A 134 16.73 4.51 -1.38
N HIS A 135 15.93 5.22 -0.58
CA HIS A 135 14.88 4.63 0.26
C HIS A 135 13.51 4.56 -0.41
N LEU A 136 13.40 4.99 -1.68
CA LEU A 136 12.16 4.91 -2.44
C LEU A 136 12.12 3.68 -3.32
N VAL A 137 11.03 2.94 -3.24
CA VAL A 137 10.79 1.74 -4.05
C VAL A 137 9.61 1.95 -4.95
N ARG A 138 9.79 1.67 -6.23
CA ARG A 138 8.72 1.69 -7.21
C ARG A 138 7.82 0.46 -7.05
N VAL A 139 6.52 0.70 -6.92
CA VAL A 139 5.49 -0.34 -6.81
C VAL A 139 4.57 -0.39 -8.03
N GLY A 140 4.69 0.56 -8.95
CA GLY A 140 3.86 0.68 -10.15
C GLY A 140 4.00 2.05 -10.77
N HIS A 141 2.94 2.49 -11.44
CA HIS A 141 2.79 3.82 -12.03
C HIS A 141 1.56 4.52 -11.44
N ILE A 142 1.55 5.84 -11.51
CA ILE A 142 0.40 6.64 -11.10
C ILE A 142 -0.75 6.40 -12.09
N ALA A 143 -1.97 6.20 -11.56
CA ALA A 143 -3.15 6.06 -12.41
C ALA A 143 -3.31 7.32 -13.29
N GLY A 144 -3.37 7.12 -14.60
CA GLY A 144 -3.47 8.20 -15.58
C GLY A 144 -2.14 8.72 -16.13
N SER A 145 -0.98 8.25 -15.65
CA SER A 145 0.33 8.55 -16.25
C SER A 145 1.27 7.36 -16.12
N GLU A 146 1.59 6.73 -17.25
CA GLU A 146 2.56 5.62 -17.30
C GLU A 146 4.01 6.10 -17.15
N SER A 147 4.27 7.39 -17.32
CA SER A 147 5.60 7.98 -17.19
C SER A 147 6.00 8.28 -15.75
N ILE A 148 5.04 8.30 -14.81
CA ILE A 148 5.29 8.66 -13.41
C ILE A 148 5.23 7.43 -12.52
N ASP A 149 6.36 7.13 -11.89
CA ASP A 149 6.49 6.00 -10.97
C ASP A 149 5.69 6.26 -9.68
N ALA A 150 4.93 5.26 -9.25
CA ALA A 150 4.35 5.21 -7.90
C ALA A 150 5.42 4.71 -6.93
N LEU A 151 5.90 5.60 -6.08
CA LEU A 151 7.00 5.33 -5.15
C LEU A 151 6.51 5.21 -3.71
N ILE A 152 7.04 4.23 -2.99
CA ILE A 152 6.82 4.05 -1.55
C ILE A 152 8.12 4.33 -0.79
N ASP A 153 8.02 5.13 0.25
CA ASP A 153 9.10 5.38 1.19
C ASP A 153 9.26 4.17 2.14
N ILE A 154 10.34 3.42 1.97
CA ILE A 154 10.62 2.22 2.75
C ILE A 154 10.80 2.51 4.22
N ASN A 155 11.45 3.62 4.56
CA ASN A 155 11.67 3.98 5.97
C ASN A 155 10.34 4.17 6.70
N LYS A 156 9.35 4.78 6.02
CA LYS A 156 8.00 4.93 6.58
C LYS A 156 7.22 3.63 6.59
N LEU A 157 7.42 2.76 5.61
CA LEU A 157 6.75 1.47 5.54
C LEU A 157 7.21 0.53 6.67
N VAL A 158 8.53 0.35 6.84
CA VAL A 158 9.07 -0.63 7.81
C VAL A 158 9.03 -0.17 9.26
N THR A 159 8.95 1.14 9.50
CA THR A 159 8.82 1.67 10.88
C THR A 159 7.38 1.72 11.37
N ARG A 160 6.41 1.34 10.54
CA ARG A 160 4.97 1.40 10.85
C ARG A 160 4.28 0.10 10.43
N HIS A 161 3.03 -0.06 10.88
CA HIS A 161 2.15 -1.13 10.44
C HIS A 161 1.47 -0.73 9.14
N SER A 162 1.32 -1.70 8.24
CA SER A 162 0.64 -1.52 6.96
C SER A 162 -0.33 -2.65 6.72
N ALA A 163 -1.43 -2.38 6.03
CA ALA A 163 -2.42 -3.37 5.63
C ALA A 163 -2.73 -3.23 4.14
N ILE A 164 -2.79 -4.36 3.43
CA ILE A 164 -3.24 -4.43 2.04
C ILE A 164 -4.57 -5.18 2.04
N VAL A 165 -5.64 -4.45 1.76
CA VAL A 165 -7.00 -4.97 1.79
C VAL A 165 -7.63 -4.93 0.41
N GLY A 166 -8.54 -5.85 0.14
CA GLY A 166 -9.26 -5.94 -1.13
C GLY A 166 -10.02 -7.25 -1.25
N THR A 167 -10.91 -7.36 -2.22
CA THR A 167 -11.67 -8.57 -2.53
C THR A 167 -10.79 -9.64 -3.18
N THR A 168 -11.27 -10.87 -3.27
CA THR A 168 -10.59 -11.95 -4.01
C THR A 168 -10.42 -11.54 -5.47
N GLY A 169 -9.24 -11.78 -6.03
CA GLY A 169 -8.92 -11.41 -7.42
C GLY A 169 -8.51 -9.93 -7.62
N SER A 170 -8.52 -9.08 -6.59
CA SER A 170 -8.13 -7.65 -6.71
C SER A 170 -6.63 -7.41 -6.84
N GLY A 171 -5.80 -8.46 -6.81
CA GLY A 171 -4.35 -8.34 -6.94
C GLY A 171 -3.57 -8.10 -5.63
N LYS A 172 -4.18 -8.35 -4.45
CA LYS A 172 -3.51 -8.21 -3.14
C LYS A 172 -2.17 -8.93 -3.08
N SER A 173 -2.19 -10.24 -3.33
CA SER A 173 -0.99 -11.10 -3.26
C SER A 173 0.05 -10.71 -4.30
N THR A 174 -0.39 -10.32 -5.51
CA THR A 174 0.51 -9.80 -6.56
C THR A 174 1.19 -8.50 -6.12
N THR A 175 0.45 -7.59 -5.50
CA THR A 175 1.01 -6.32 -4.98
C THR A 175 2.02 -6.59 -3.87
N VAL A 176 1.70 -7.49 -2.92
CA VAL A 176 2.63 -7.90 -1.85
C VAL A 176 3.87 -8.55 -2.44
N ALA A 177 3.73 -9.49 -3.38
CA ALA A 177 4.85 -10.14 -4.04
C ALA A 177 5.76 -9.14 -4.78
N GLY A 178 5.19 -8.17 -5.48
CA GLY A 178 5.93 -7.09 -6.13
C GLY A 178 6.73 -6.24 -5.13
N LEU A 179 6.10 -5.88 -4.00
CA LEU A 179 6.75 -5.14 -2.92
C LEU A 179 7.89 -5.94 -2.29
N LEU A 180 7.66 -7.21 -1.95
CA LEU A 180 8.68 -8.11 -1.39
C LEU A 180 9.86 -8.30 -2.34
N ASN A 181 9.60 -8.47 -3.64
CA ASN A 181 10.66 -8.54 -4.65
C ASN A 181 11.50 -7.27 -4.71
N ALA A 182 10.87 -6.11 -4.61
CA ALA A 182 11.57 -4.82 -4.61
C ALA A 182 12.41 -4.62 -3.33
N LEU A 183 11.90 -5.05 -2.17
CA LEU A 183 12.58 -4.96 -0.87
C LEU A 183 13.70 -5.99 -0.69
N SER A 184 13.59 -7.15 -1.35
CA SER A 184 14.61 -8.22 -1.30
C SER A 184 15.78 -8.00 -2.27
N ASP A 185 15.85 -6.86 -2.95
CA ASP A 185 16.99 -6.51 -3.81
C ASP A 185 18.22 -6.22 -2.94
N SER A 186 19.11 -7.21 -2.84
CA SER A 186 20.34 -7.13 -2.04
C SER A 186 21.32 -6.06 -2.51
N THR A 187 21.19 -5.59 -3.74
CA THR A 187 22.04 -4.48 -4.26
C THR A 187 21.62 -3.14 -3.69
N LYS A 188 20.31 -2.97 -3.42
CA LYS A 188 19.75 -1.76 -2.83
C LYS A 188 19.63 -1.83 -1.31
N PHE A 189 19.27 -3.00 -0.80
CA PHE A 189 18.98 -3.22 0.62
C PHE A 189 19.75 -4.42 1.18
N PRO A 190 21.07 -4.37 1.28
CA PRO A 190 21.91 -5.53 1.66
C PRO A 190 21.64 -6.02 3.09
N SER A 191 21.15 -5.15 3.97
CA SER A 191 20.84 -5.49 5.35
C SER A 191 19.37 -5.85 5.59
N ALA A 192 18.52 -5.84 4.56
CA ALA A 192 17.12 -6.19 4.71
C ALA A 192 16.97 -7.65 5.14
N ARG A 193 16.06 -7.88 6.10
CA ARG A 193 15.65 -9.21 6.55
C ARG A 193 14.13 -9.21 6.58
N ILE A 194 13.53 -10.13 5.82
CA ILE A 194 12.08 -10.22 5.64
C ILE A 194 11.65 -11.63 6.04
N ILE A 195 10.69 -11.72 6.94
CA ILE A 195 10.06 -12.98 7.35
C ILE A 195 8.63 -12.93 6.85
N VAL A 196 8.23 -13.93 6.08
CA VAL A 196 6.88 -14.06 5.51
C VAL A 196 6.21 -15.28 6.12
N LEU A 197 5.09 -15.08 6.79
CA LEU A 197 4.21 -16.18 7.24
C LEU A 197 3.13 -16.38 6.18
N ASP A 198 3.36 -17.35 5.31
CA ASP A 198 2.54 -17.61 4.11
C ASP A 198 1.59 -18.78 4.36
N ILE A 199 0.44 -18.50 4.98
CA ILE A 199 -0.54 -19.51 5.38
C ILE A 199 -1.16 -20.21 4.15
N HIS A 200 -1.27 -19.49 3.03
CA HIS A 200 -1.93 -19.99 1.81
C HIS A 200 -0.95 -20.47 0.73
N GLY A 201 0.35 -20.28 0.92
CA GLY A 201 1.37 -20.70 -0.05
C GLY A 201 1.40 -19.88 -1.34
N GLU A 202 1.01 -18.60 -1.27
CA GLU A 202 0.88 -17.73 -2.46
C GLU A 202 2.20 -17.12 -2.93
N TYR A 203 3.19 -16.96 -2.03
CA TYR A 203 4.41 -16.20 -2.31
C TYR A 203 5.61 -17.05 -2.72
N GLY A 204 5.58 -18.35 -2.45
CA GLY A 204 6.72 -19.24 -2.69
C GLY A 204 7.25 -19.17 -4.11
N ASN A 205 6.36 -19.27 -5.12
CA ASN A 205 6.76 -19.21 -6.53
C ASN A 205 7.29 -17.83 -6.97
N ALA A 206 6.75 -16.76 -6.41
CA ALA A 206 7.16 -15.40 -6.76
C ALA A 206 8.53 -15.02 -6.18
N LEU A 207 8.95 -15.69 -5.10
CA LEU A 207 10.17 -15.35 -4.35
C LEU A 207 11.23 -16.45 -4.37
N LYS A 208 11.03 -17.55 -5.10
CA LYS A 208 11.88 -18.76 -5.11
C LYS A 208 13.39 -18.48 -5.30
N ASP A 209 13.74 -17.48 -6.08
CA ASP A 209 15.13 -17.13 -6.37
C ASP A 209 15.77 -16.23 -5.29
N ARG A 210 14.99 -15.75 -4.34
CA ARG A 210 15.40 -14.75 -3.33
C ARG A 210 15.09 -15.15 -1.90
N ALA A 211 14.30 -16.20 -1.68
CA ALA A 211 13.84 -16.63 -0.37
C ALA A 211 14.23 -18.07 -0.06
N ASN A 212 14.47 -18.36 1.21
CA ASN A 212 14.47 -19.73 1.72
C ASN A 212 13.03 -20.09 2.09
N ILE A 213 12.46 -21.08 1.41
CA ILE A 213 11.08 -21.50 1.62
C ILE A 213 11.08 -22.74 2.51
N TYR A 214 10.39 -22.64 3.65
CA TYR A 214 10.23 -23.74 4.59
C TYR A 214 8.78 -24.17 4.63
N LYS A 215 8.51 -25.48 4.51
CA LYS A 215 7.18 -26.10 4.59
C LYS A 215 7.16 -27.25 5.57
N ILE A 216 6.03 -27.49 6.21
CA ILE A 216 5.82 -28.63 7.11
C ILE A 216 5.96 -29.94 6.31
N ASN A 217 5.35 -30.00 5.13
CA ASN A 217 5.44 -31.12 4.20
C ASN A 217 5.88 -30.62 2.82
N PRO A 218 7.18 -30.44 2.58
CA PRO A 218 7.67 -30.04 1.26
C PRO A 218 7.48 -31.16 0.25
N GLU A 219 7.32 -30.82 -1.02
CA GLU A 219 7.29 -31.81 -2.08
C GLU A 219 8.65 -32.50 -2.19
N PRO A 220 8.71 -33.85 -2.21
CA PRO A 220 9.96 -34.62 -2.27
C PRO A 220 10.85 -34.29 -3.47
N SER A 221 10.23 -33.83 -4.58
CA SER A 221 10.92 -33.43 -5.82
C SER A 221 11.35 -31.98 -5.85
N SER A 222 10.97 -31.17 -4.85
CA SER A 222 11.28 -29.73 -4.82
C SER A 222 12.74 -29.51 -4.44
N THR A 223 13.44 -28.71 -5.25
CA THR A 223 14.80 -28.24 -4.97
C THR A 223 14.84 -26.92 -4.21
N THR A 224 13.70 -26.24 -4.12
CA THR A 224 13.58 -24.89 -3.53
C THR A 224 12.93 -24.90 -2.15
N GLU A 225 12.18 -25.93 -1.81
CA GLU A 225 11.48 -26.09 -0.54
C GLU A 225 12.28 -26.92 0.45
N LYS A 226 12.37 -26.42 1.68
CA LYS A 226 13.05 -27.10 2.79
C LYS A 226 12.02 -27.54 3.84
N PRO A 227 12.23 -28.66 4.53
CA PRO A 227 11.34 -29.04 5.61
C PRO A 227 11.44 -28.03 6.77
N LEU A 228 10.29 -27.63 7.28
CA LEU A 228 10.20 -26.80 8.48
C LEU A 228 10.26 -27.72 9.71
N HIS A 229 11.35 -27.64 10.44
CA HIS A 229 11.49 -28.31 11.73
C HIS A 229 11.43 -27.27 12.83
N ILE A 230 10.39 -27.33 13.65
CA ILE A 230 10.28 -26.51 14.85
C ILE A 230 10.81 -27.33 16.01
N PRO A 231 11.95 -26.91 16.61
CA PRO A 231 12.48 -27.65 17.74
C PRO A 231 11.52 -27.53 18.93
N TYR A 232 11.16 -28.65 19.52
CA TYR A 232 10.20 -28.71 20.64
C TYR A 232 10.61 -27.83 21.83
N TRP A 233 11.90 -27.64 22.03
CA TRP A 233 12.44 -26.81 23.10
C TRP A 233 12.27 -25.29 22.86
N ALA A 234 11.96 -24.87 21.64
CA ALA A 234 11.64 -23.49 21.31
C ALA A 234 10.17 -23.14 21.59
N LEU A 235 9.33 -24.16 21.82
CA LEU A 235 7.91 -23.99 22.12
C LEU A 235 7.71 -23.76 23.62
N SER A 236 6.77 -22.91 23.98
CA SER A 236 6.26 -22.79 25.34
C SER A 236 5.54 -24.09 25.77
N ALA A 237 5.36 -24.27 27.05
CA ALA A 237 4.62 -25.43 27.57
C ALA A 237 3.17 -25.47 27.08
N ASP A 238 2.56 -24.29 26.87
CA ASP A 238 1.19 -24.16 26.37
C ASP A 238 1.11 -24.51 24.88
N GLU A 239 2.01 -23.99 24.05
CA GLU A 239 2.09 -24.32 22.61
C GLU A 239 2.38 -25.81 22.38
N LEU A 240 3.32 -26.36 23.15
CA LEU A 240 3.63 -27.80 23.10
C LEU A 240 2.41 -28.63 23.53
N GLY A 241 1.70 -28.19 24.56
CA GLY A 241 0.48 -28.81 25.03
C GLY A 241 -0.62 -28.79 23.98
N GLU A 242 -0.86 -27.68 23.32
CA GLU A 242 -1.86 -27.56 22.24
C GLU A 242 -1.55 -28.45 21.05
N ILE A 243 -0.28 -28.51 20.63
CA ILE A 243 0.15 -29.34 19.50
C ILE A 243 0.04 -30.83 19.83
N THR A 244 0.38 -31.24 21.06
CA THR A 244 0.48 -32.64 21.44
C THR A 244 -0.85 -33.23 21.89
N PHE A 245 -1.64 -32.47 22.62
CA PHE A 245 -2.84 -32.95 23.32
C PHE A 245 -4.13 -32.23 22.89
N GLY A 246 -4.00 -31.22 22.03
CA GLY A 246 -5.11 -30.32 21.68
C GLY A 246 -5.40 -29.31 22.79
N ASN A 247 -6.51 -28.59 22.65
CA ASN A 247 -6.91 -27.60 23.64
C ASN A 247 -7.34 -28.30 24.94
N PHE A 248 -6.62 -28.04 26.04
CA PHE A 248 -6.93 -28.60 27.33
C PHE A 248 -8.26 -28.08 27.96
N GLY A 249 -8.84 -27.02 27.38
CA GLY A 249 -10.00 -26.34 27.95
C GLY A 249 -9.76 -25.97 29.41
N ASP A 250 -10.77 -26.13 30.24
CA ASP A 250 -10.71 -25.85 31.71
C ASP A 250 -10.05 -26.96 32.54
N ASN A 251 -9.40 -27.95 31.91
CA ASN A 251 -8.80 -29.06 32.65
C ASN A 251 -7.42 -28.73 33.22
N HIS A 252 -7.39 -27.77 34.14
CA HIS A 252 -6.19 -27.30 34.82
C HIS A 252 -5.39 -28.41 35.55
N LYS A 253 -6.03 -29.49 36.00
CA LYS A 253 -5.36 -30.60 36.67
C LYS A 253 -4.44 -31.35 35.71
N THR A 254 -4.93 -31.73 34.53
CA THR A 254 -4.14 -32.44 33.54
C THR A 254 -2.99 -31.56 33.03
N LYS A 255 -3.25 -30.28 32.81
CA LYS A 255 -2.22 -29.31 32.41
C LYS A 255 -1.08 -29.24 33.46
N ASN A 256 -1.41 -29.12 34.73
CA ASN A 256 -0.42 -29.04 35.80
C ASN A 256 0.45 -30.29 35.88
N VAL A 257 -0.14 -31.49 35.81
CA VAL A 257 0.60 -32.75 35.81
C VAL A 257 1.59 -32.84 34.66
N ILE A 258 1.19 -32.44 33.48
CA ILE A 258 2.05 -32.43 32.30
C ILE A 258 3.19 -31.43 32.47
N ILE A 259 2.91 -30.22 32.92
CA ILE A 259 3.93 -29.21 33.22
C ILE A 259 4.93 -29.68 34.27
N GLU A 260 4.47 -30.29 35.33
CA GLU A 260 5.35 -30.90 36.38
C GLU A 260 6.25 -31.98 35.79
N ARG A 261 5.69 -32.86 34.94
CA ARG A 261 6.47 -33.93 34.31
C ARG A 261 7.51 -33.39 33.31
N ILE A 262 7.15 -32.39 32.51
CA ILE A 262 8.11 -31.71 31.62
C ILE A 262 9.23 -31.05 32.42
N THR A 263 8.90 -30.40 33.52
CA THR A 263 9.89 -29.78 34.42
C THR A 263 10.86 -30.79 34.99
N GLN A 264 10.35 -31.94 35.51
CA GLN A 264 11.17 -33.02 35.97
C GLN A 264 12.12 -33.56 34.90
N LEU A 265 11.62 -33.84 33.71
CA LEU A 265 12.42 -34.34 32.58
C LEU A 265 13.51 -33.33 32.15
N LYS A 266 13.18 -32.05 32.15
CA LYS A 266 14.17 -30.99 31.84
C LYS A 266 15.25 -30.95 32.96
N GLN A 267 14.89 -31.10 34.20
CA GLN A 267 15.83 -31.11 35.32
C GLN A 267 16.73 -32.34 35.24
N GLU A 268 16.15 -33.54 35.00
CA GLU A 268 16.92 -34.79 34.81
C GLU A 268 17.90 -34.69 33.61
N ALA A 269 17.47 -34.07 32.53
CA ALA A 269 18.31 -33.81 31.38
C ALA A 269 19.45 -32.84 31.68
N PHE A 270 19.15 -31.75 32.42
CA PHE A 270 20.14 -30.77 32.84
C PHE A 270 21.23 -31.38 33.78
N GLU A 271 20.83 -32.25 34.71
CA GLU A 271 21.76 -32.94 35.62
C GLU A 271 22.70 -33.91 34.89
N LYS A 272 22.31 -34.39 33.71
CA LYS A 272 23.15 -35.26 32.86
C LYS A 272 24.15 -34.51 31.98
N LEU A 273 24.01 -33.18 31.89
CA LEU A 273 24.95 -32.36 31.13
C LEU A 273 26.29 -32.22 31.88
N ASP A 274 27.37 -32.06 31.13
CA ASP A 274 28.65 -31.76 31.70
C ASP A 274 28.69 -30.34 32.36
N ALA A 275 29.64 -30.14 33.26
CA ALA A 275 29.77 -28.89 34.02
C ALA A 275 30.03 -27.65 33.14
N ALA A 276 30.56 -27.83 31.95
CA ALA A 276 30.80 -26.73 31.00
C ALA A 276 29.49 -26.31 30.29
N SER A 277 28.70 -27.30 29.88
CA SER A 277 27.37 -27.06 29.27
C SER A 277 26.37 -26.50 30.26
N GLN A 278 26.42 -26.93 31.54
CA GLN A 278 25.55 -26.40 32.59
C GLN A 278 25.78 -24.91 32.88
N LYS A 279 27.01 -24.40 32.77
CA LYS A 279 27.32 -22.98 33.03
C LYS A 279 26.64 -22.02 32.05
N GLY A 280 26.31 -22.48 30.84
CA GLY A 280 25.59 -21.69 29.84
C GLY A 280 24.06 -21.56 30.09
N ILE A 281 23.51 -22.41 30.95
CA ILE A 281 22.06 -22.53 31.14
C ILE A 281 21.69 -21.94 32.51
N LYS A 282 20.88 -20.90 32.55
CA LYS A 282 20.35 -20.34 33.80
C LYS A 282 19.28 -21.27 34.35
N LYS A 283 19.36 -21.59 35.66
CA LYS A 283 18.35 -22.43 36.35
C LYS A 283 16.93 -21.92 36.24
N GLU A 284 16.76 -20.61 36.08
CA GLU A 284 15.47 -19.95 35.86
C GLU A 284 14.79 -20.41 34.56
N ASN A 285 15.56 -20.86 33.57
CA ASN A 285 15.06 -21.34 32.27
C ASN A 285 14.50 -22.76 32.30
N ILE A 286 14.71 -23.48 33.42
CA ILE A 286 14.21 -24.85 33.62
C ILE A 286 12.78 -24.83 34.17
N ASN A 287 12.36 -23.73 34.79
CA ASN A 287 11.03 -23.59 35.35
C ASN A 287 10.01 -23.07 34.35
N PRO A 288 9.04 -23.90 33.90
CA PRO A 288 8.05 -23.51 32.89
C PRO A 288 7.04 -22.45 33.35
N LYS A 289 7.01 -22.13 34.68
CA LYS A 289 6.15 -21.08 35.22
C LYS A 289 6.64 -19.66 34.87
N ASN A 290 7.85 -19.52 34.34
CA ASN A 290 8.43 -18.24 33.97
C ASN A 290 8.20 -18.00 32.47
N GLU A 291 7.05 -17.42 32.12
CA GLU A 291 6.59 -17.22 30.73
C GLU A 291 7.56 -16.45 29.83
N ARG A 292 8.53 -15.73 30.38
CA ARG A 292 9.50 -14.92 29.62
C ARG A 292 10.78 -15.65 29.21
N ASN A 293 11.04 -16.84 29.71
CA ASN A 293 12.36 -17.51 29.57
C ASN A 293 12.30 -18.90 28.92
N ASN A 294 11.16 -19.32 28.38
CA ASN A 294 11.02 -20.64 27.73
C ASN A 294 11.67 -20.78 26.34
N ALA A 295 12.37 -19.77 25.88
CA ALA A 295 12.94 -19.73 24.52
C ALA A 295 14.39 -20.23 24.40
N LEU A 296 15.02 -20.73 25.50
CA LEU A 296 16.43 -21.11 25.49
C LEU A 296 16.66 -22.39 26.33
N LEU A 297 16.25 -23.52 25.81
CA LEU A 297 16.84 -24.84 26.11
C LEU A 297 16.71 -25.75 24.89
#